data_3c7aaae9c48d01e92543d0b174a39236
#
_entry.id   3c7aaae9c48d01e92543d0b174a39236
#
_cell.length_a   1.000
_cell.length_b   1.000
_cell.length_c   1.000
_cell.angle_alpha   90.00
_cell.angle_beta   90.00
_cell.angle_gamma   90.00
#
_symmetry.space_group_name_H-M   'P 1'
#
loop_
_entity.id
_entity.type
_entity.pdbx_description
1 polymer ?
#
loop_
_entity_poly.entity_id
_entity_poly.type
_entity_poly.pdbx_seq_one_letter_code
_entity_poly.pdbx_strand_id
1 'polypeptide(L)'
;MRFSIGTALLGLTLAFPAAMAAAAPADVAVAPPCTDSSKACLEKIARLYIDALVSHDGAKLPLAPSVRRSENGLNNAKSAYEVRESFVRTNMVEGTRDVRFWTDPARGEVVTFFLLDVDLKAADALSTTRSGNTEYKVATTVPEGTYTVHESERFRIVKGYITEIEIIAHVENGKGLGSGWPVERDAVVKPK
;
A
#
# COMPACT_ATOMS: atom_id res chain seq x y z
N MET A 1 -69.15 42.48 7.16
CA MET A 1 -68.30 41.89 8.20
C MET A 1 -67.33 40.94 7.54
N ARG A 2 -66.04 41.30 7.44
CA ARG A 2 -65.01 40.46 6.90
C ARG A 2 -64.04 40.06 8.03
N PHE A 3 -63.97 38.79 8.36
CA PHE A 3 -63.05 38.25 9.33
C PHE A 3 -61.70 37.86 8.58
N SER A 4 -60.62 38.49 8.99
CA SER A 4 -59.29 38.19 8.51
C SER A 4 -58.63 37.24 9.54
N ILE A 5 -58.32 36.03 9.11
CA ILE A 5 -57.62 35.04 9.94
C ILE A 5 -56.14 35.16 9.59
N GLY A 6 -55.36 35.65 10.53
CA GLY A 6 -53.90 35.71 10.40
C GLY A 6 -53.27 34.37 10.79
N THR A 7 -52.58 33.73 9.83
CA THR A 7 -51.83 32.50 10.05
C THR A 7 -50.40 32.85 10.46
N ALA A 8 -50.06 32.62 11.72
CA ALA A 8 -48.66 32.73 12.19
C ALA A 8 -47.92 31.45 11.86
N LEU A 9 -46.92 31.52 10.95
CA LEU A 9 -45.96 30.46 10.72
C LEU A 9 -44.87 30.53 11.80
N LEU A 10 -44.86 29.58 12.71
CA LEU A 10 -43.70 29.31 13.57
C LEU A 10 -42.61 28.60 12.74
N GLY A 11 -41.54 29.31 12.42
CA GLY A 11 -40.33 28.72 11.81
C GLY A 11 -39.53 27.95 12.86
N LEU A 12 -39.56 26.62 12.78
CA LEU A 12 -38.72 25.73 13.58
C LEU A 12 -37.36 25.61 12.90
N THR A 13 -36.36 26.34 13.37
CA THR A 13 -34.96 26.20 12.91
C THR A 13 -34.33 24.98 13.58
N LEU A 14 -34.23 23.87 12.84
CA LEU A 14 -33.46 22.70 13.25
C LEU A 14 -31.95 23.03 13.10
N ALA A 15 -31.27 23.29 14.22
CA ALA A 15 -29.82 23.36 14.27
C ALA A 15 -29.27 21.93 14.15
N PHE A 16 -28.69 21.59 12.99
CA PHE A 16 -27.92 20.37 12.85
C PHE A 16 -26.57 20.55 13.58
N PRO A 17 -26.23 19.65 14.51
CA PRO A 17 -24.90 19.67 15.06
C PRO A 17 -23.89 19.41 13.92
N ALA A 18 -22.94 20.32 13.74
CA ALA A 18 -21.81 20.11 12.84
C ALA A 18 -21.06 18.86 13.32
N ALA A 19 -21.12 17.79 12.54
CA ALA A 19 -20.31 16.60 12.78
C ALA A 19 -18.84 17.05 12.74
N MET A 20 -18.17 17.04 13.89
CA MET A 20 -16.72 17.23 13.95
C MET A 20 -16.09 16.09 13.15
N ALA A 21 -15.58 16.40 11.96
CA ALA A 21 -14.75 15.47 11.22
C ALA A 21 -13.56 15.15 12.12
N ALA A 22 -13.43 13.90 12.56
CA ALA A 22 -12.27 13.44 13.28
C ALA A 22 -11.06 13.71 12.39
N ALA A 23 -10.10 14.50 12.87
CA ALA A 23 -8.85 14.72 12.17
C ALA A 23 -8.19 13.36 11.97
N ALA A 24 -7.77 13.09 10.72
CA ALA A 24 -6.98 11.89 10.45
C ALA A 24 -5.76 11.88 11.40
N PRO A 25 -5.37 10.71 11.93
CA PRO A 25 -4.22 10.63 12.81
C PRO A 25 -2.99 11.23 12.10
N ALA A 26 -2.25 12.08 12.82
CA ALA A 26 -1.06 12.70 12.28
C ALA A 26 -0.05 11.61 11.91
N ASP A 27 0.35 11.59 10.65
CA ASP A 27 1.32 10.62 10.16
C ASP A 27 2.69 10.94 10.74
N VAL A 28 3.24 10.02 11.53
CA VAL A 28 4.56 10.20 12.16
C VAL A 28 5.62 10.05 11.07
N ALA A 29 6.34 11.13 10.79
CA ALA A 29 7.46 11.10 9.87
C ALA A 29 8.58 10.19 10.40
N VAL A 30 8.91 9.14 9.67
CA VAL A 30 10.03 8.24 9.99
C VAL A 30 11.28 8.76 9.30
N ALA A 31 12.35 8.97 10.07
CA ALA A 31 13.62 9.40 9.50
C ALA A 31 14.17 8.32 8.53
N PRO A 32 14.64 8.72 7.34
CA PRO A 32 15.19 7.75 6.39
C PRO A 32 16.56 7.22 6.88
N PRO A 33 16.91 5.98 6.55
CA PRO A 33 18.18 5.37 6.96
C PRO A 33 19.40 6.00 6.26
N CYS A 34 19.17 6.74 5.20
CA CYS A 34 20.14 7.47 4.39
C CYS A 34 19.39 8.50 3.52
N THR A 35 20.09 9.53 3.05
CA THR A 35 19.48 10.65 2.29
C THR A 35 20.15 10.92 0.95
N ASP A 36 21.26 10.24 0.67
CA ASP A 36 21.95 10.31 -0.63
C ASP A 36 21.21 9.48 -1.68
N SER A 37 21.51 9.74 -2.96
CA SER A 37 20.94 8.98 -4.07
C SER A 37 21.86 7.87 -4.55
N SER A 38 22.78 7.36 -3.69
CA SER A 38 23.61 6.23 -4.06
C SER A 38 22.78 4.97 -4.29
N LYS A 39 23.26 4.09 -5.17
CA LYS A 39 22.64 2.79 -5.41
C LYS A 39 22.35 2.07 -4.08
N ALA A 40 23.34 2.02 -3.19
CA ALA A 40 23.23 1.32 -1.90
C ALA A 40 22.13 1.90 -1.01
N CYS A 41 22.01 3.24 -0.95
CA CYS A 41 20.95 3.90 -0.19
C CYS A 41 19.57 3.61 -0.77
N LEU A 42 19.40 3.75 -2.08
CA LEU A 42 18.13 3.53 -2.76
C LEU A 42 17.65 2.07 -2.60
N GLU A 43 18.53 1.09 -2.82
CA GLU A 43 18.21 -0.33 -2.63
C GLU A 43 17.90 -0.67 -1.18
N LYS A 44 18.60 -0.08 -0.21
CA LYS A 44 18.30 -0.25 1.21
C LYS A 44 16.89 0.21 1.55
N ILE A 45 16.45 1.34 1.00
CA ILE A 45 15.10 1.87 1.25
C ILE A 45 14.04 0.99 0.58
N ALA A 46 14.27 0.56 -0.66
CA ALA A 46 13.35 -0.37 -1.35
C ALA A 46 13.27 -1.71 -0.61
N ARG A 47 14.38 -2.21 -0.07
CA ARG A 47 14.41 -3.44 0.73
C ARG A 47 13.54 -3.32 1.99
N LEU A 48 13.57 -2.19 2.70
CA LEU A 48 12.70 -1.97 3.87
C LEU A 48 11.22 -2.14 3.52
N TYR A 49 10.80 -1.71 2.33
CA TYR A 49 9.43 -1.89 1.88
C TYR A 49 9.09 -3.37 1.68
N ILE A 50 9.96 -4.11 1.00
CA ILE A 50 9.78 -5.56 0.78
C ILE A 50 9.75 -6.32 2.11
N ASP A 51 10.65 -5.97 3.05
CA ASP A 51 10.69 -6.59 4.38
C ASP A 51 9.41 -6.27 5.19
N ALA A 52 8.80 -5.09 4.98
CA ALA A 52 7.54 -4.72 5.61
C ALA A 52 6.36 -5.58 5.14
N LEU A 53 6.37 -6.10 3.90
CA LEU A 53 5.35 -7.04 3.41
C LEU A 53 5.34 -8.33 4.26
N VAL A 54 6.52 -8.84 4.61
CA VAL A 54 6.68 -10.08 5.39
C VAL A 54 6.45 -9.86 6.88
N SER A 55 6.87 -8.70 7.41
CA SER A 55 6.68 -8.37 8.82
C SER A 55 5.27 -7.84 9.12
N HIS A 56 4.48 -7.52 8.09
CA HIS A 56 3.16 -6.90 8.19
C HIS A 56 3.19 -5.55 8.94
N ASP A 57 4.34 -4.88 8.95
CA ASP A 57 4.58 -3.65 9.70
C ASP A 57 5.24 -2.59 8.81
N GLY A 58 4.44 -1.61 8.39
CA GLY A 58 4.89 -0.43 7.65
C GLY A 58 5.38 0.73 8.52
N ALA A 59 5.36 0.61 9.85
CA ALA A 59 5.61 1.74 10.76
C ALA A 59 6.99 2.38 10.58
N LYS A 60 7.99 1.59 10.17
CA LYS A 60 9.38 2.05 10.00
C LYS A 60 9.70 2.55 8.57
N LEU A 61 8.73 2.54 7.67
CA LEU A 61 8.97 2.96 6.30
C LEU A 61 9.15 4.48 6.19
N PRO A 62 10.22 4.95 5.54
CA PRO A 62 10.45 6.36 5.28
C PRO A 62 9.60 6.82 4.09
N LEU A 63 8.31 7.02 4.32
CA LEU A 63 7.35 7.47 3.34
C LEU A 63 7.21 8.99 3.38
N ALA A 64 7.15 9.63 2.22
CA ALA A 64 6.73 11.03 2.13
C ALA A 64 5.25 11.15 2.53
N PRO A 65 4.82 12.22 3.23
CA PRO A 65 3.42 12.37 3.65
C PRO A 65 2.42 12.23 2.48
N SER A 66 2.79 12.73 1.29
CA SER A 66 1.99 12.66 0.07
C SER A 66 2.40 11.52 -0.87
N VAL A 67 2.97 10.44 -0.35
CA VAL A 67 3.30 9.27 -1.16
C VAL A 67 2.07 8.74 -1.87
N ARG A 68 2.27 8.29 -3.12
CA ARG A 68 1.21 7.67 -3.92
C ARG A 68 1.59 6.25 -4.24
N ARG A 69 0.62 5.36 -4.19
CA ARG A 69 0.79 3.97 -4.60
C ARG A 69 -0.29 3.57 -5.60
N SER A 70 0.14 2.92 -6.66
CA SER A 70 -0.75 2.25 -7.60
C SER A 70 -0.38 0.77 -7.73
N GLU A 71 -1.37 -0.04 -8.04
CA GLU A 71 -1.21 -1.46 -8.29
C GLU A 71 -2.05 -1.86 -9.51
N ASN A 72 -1.41 -2.49 -10.48
CA ASN A 72 -2.03 -2.86 -11.75
C ASN A 72 -2.81 -1.70 -12.41
N GLY A 73 -2.24 -0.48 -12.33
CA GLY A 73 -2.83 0.75 -12.89
C GLY A 73 -3.90 1.41 -12.01
N LEU A 74 -4.22 0.87 -10.84
CA LEU A 74 -5.23 1.42 -9.94
C LEU A 74 -4.57 2.11 -8.74
N ASN A 75 -4.91 3.38 -8.49
CA ASN A 75 -4.41 4.10 -7.31
C ASN A 75 -5.07 3.53 -6.04
N ASN A 76 -4.27 2.94 -5.16
CA ASN A 76 -4.73 2.29 -3.94
C ASN A 76 -4.25 2.94 -2.64
N ALA A 77 -3.34 3.95 -2.71
CA ALA A 77 -3.00 4.81 -1.57
C ALA A 77 -2.50 6.19 -2.04
N LYS A 78 -2.80 7.24 -1.23
CA LYS A 78 -2.46 8.64 -1.52
C LYS A 78 -1.75 9.34 -0.35
N SER A 79 -1.45 8.61 0.71
CA SER A 79 -0.77 9.11 1.90
C SER A 79 0.10 8.04 2.53
N ALA A 80 1.08 8.46 3.33
CA ALA A 80 1.91 7.54 4.07
C ALA A 80 1.09 6.70 5.06
N TYR A 81 0.07 7.28 5.67
CA TYR A 81 -0.86 6.56 6.53
C TYR A 81 -1.55 5.39 5.79
N GLU A 82 -2.15 5.66 4.61
CA GLU A 82 -2.83 4.63 3.83
C GLU A 82 -1.89 3.52 3.37
N VAL A 83 -0.64 3.86 3.01
CA VAL A 83 0.39 2.86 2.66
C VAL A 83 0.71 1.99 3.87
N ARG A 84 0.99 2.60 5.05
CA ARG A 84 1.32 1.84 6.28
C ARG A 84 0.18 0.93 6.71
N GLU A 85 -1.05 1.43 6.70
CA GLU A 85 -2.24 0.64 7.05
C GLU A 85 -2.44 -0.56 6.11
N SER A 86 -1.96 -0.48 4.87
CA SER A 86 -2.10 -1.62 3.96
C SER A 86 -1.28 -2.83 4.38
N PHE A 87 -0.15 -2.64 5.08
CA PHE A 87 0.69 -3.76 5.53
C PHE A 87 0.02 -4.61 6.61
N VAL A 88 -0.82 -4.02 7.45
CA VAL A 88 -1.62 -4.79 8.43
C VAL A 88 -2.56 -5.77 7.73
N ARG A 89 -2.97 -5.46 6.50
CA ARG A 89 -3.88 -6.29 5.69
C ARG A 89 -3.15 -7.32 4.82
N THR A 90 -1.82 -7.31 4.78
CA THR A 90 -1.02 -8.29 4.03
C THR A 90 -0.62 -9.50 4.88
N ASN A 91 -1.40 -9.82 5.91
CA ASN A 91 -1.14 -10.93 6.83
C ASN A 91 -1.05 -12.31 6.13
N MET A 92 -1.54 -12.41 4.88
CA MET A 92 -1.41 -13.59 4.05
C MET A 92 0.00 -13.79 3.47
N VAL A 93 0.88 -12.78 3.47
CA VAL A 93 2.24 -12.89 2.94
C VAL A 93 3.11 -13.64 3.94
N GLU A 94 3.65 -14.78 3.55
CA GLU A 94 4.51 -15.59 4.40
C GLU A 94 6.01 -15.38 4.17
N GLY A 95 6.38 -14.93 2.99
CA GLY A 95 7.78 -14.71 2.66
C GLY A 95 7.98 -14.06 1.30
N THR A 96 9.22 -13.59 1.09
CA THR A 96 9.71 -13.08 -0.20
C THR A 96 10.94 -13.84 -0.63
N ARG A 97 11.15 -13.99 -1.92
CA ARG A 97 12.32 -14.67 -2.49
C ARG A 97 12.64 -14.14 -3.88
N ASP A 98 13.81 -14.49 -4.39
CA ASP A 98 14.31 -14.11 -5.72
C ASP A 98 14.31 -12.58 -5.92
N VAL A 99 14.63 -11.81 -4.86
CA VAL A 99 14.61 -10.35 -4.90
C VAL A 99 15.78 -9.79 -5.70
N ARG A 100 15.47 -8.99 -6.70
CA ARG A 100 16.44 -8.35 -7.60
C ARG A 100 16.14 -6.86 -7.71
N PHE A 101 17.19 -6.04 -7.88
CA PHE A 101 17.08 -4.59 -7.98
C PHE A 101 17.69 -4.08 -9.29
N TRP A 102 17.00 -3.13 -9.91
CA TRP A 102 17.52 -2.24 -10.94
C TRP A 102 17.41 -0.82 -10.44
N THR A 103 18.53 -0.14 -10.37
CA THR A 103 18.61 1.16 -9.72
C THR A 103 19.13 2.21 -10.70
N ASP A 104 18.41 3.33 -10.79
CA ASP A 104 18.83 4.55 -11.48
C ASP A 104 19.08 5.66 -10.45
N PRO A 105 20.34 5.86 -10.01
CA PRO A 105 20.67 6.88 -9.02
C PRO A 105 20.40 8.31 -9.52
N ALA A 106 20.54 8.56 -10.82
CA ALA A 106 20.32 9.89 -11.40
C ALA A 106 18.85 10.31 -11.30
N ARG A 107 17.94 9.35 -11.36
CA ARG A 107 16.50 9.57 -11.24
C ARG A 107 15.97 9.35 -9.83
N GLY A 108 16.76 8.74 -8.94
CA GLY A 108 16.30 8.31 -7.63
C GLY A 108 15.26 7.19 -7.73
N GLU A 109 15.41 6.29 -8.69
CA GLU A 109 14.45 5.22 -8.95
C GLU A 109 15.06 3.84 -8.70
N VAL A 110 14.24 2.96 -8.15
CA VAL A 110 14.54 1.54 -8.00
C VAL A 110 13.38 0.74 -8.57
N VAL A 111 13.67 -0.22 -9.42
CA VAL A 111 12.72 -1.25 -9.85
C VAL A 111 13.14 -2.54 -9.20
N THR A 112 12.20 -3.22 -8.59
CA THR A 112 12.40 -4.54 -7.96
C THR A 112 11.62 -5.61 -8.71
N PHE A 113 12.15 -6.82 -8.71
CA PHE A 113 11.43 -8.02 -9.11
C PHE A 113 11.61 -9.04 -7.99
N PHE A 114 10.54 -9.61 -7.53
CA PHE A 114 10.56 -10.61 -6.47
C PHE A 114 9.32 -11.48 -6.50
N LEU A 115 9.35 -12.53 -5.70
CA LEU A 115 8.22 -13.43 -5.51
C LEU A 115 7.73 -13.32 -4.07
N LEU A 116 6.40 -13.29 -3.91
CA LEU A 116 5.75 -13.49 -2.61
C LEU A 116 5.21 -14.90 -2.52
N ASP A 117 5.42 -15.53 -1.38
CA ASP A 117 4.68 -16.73 -0.99
C ASP A 117 3.49 -16.29 -0.13
N VAL A 118 2.29 -16.63 -0.57
CA VAL A 118 1.03 -16.18 0.02
C VAL A 118 0.20 -17.38 0.43
N ASP A 119 -0.37 -17.32 1.64
CA ASP A 119 -1.36 -18.29 2.15
C ASP A 119 -2.69 -17.56 2.38
N LEU A 120 -3.57 -17.60 1.37
CA LEU A 120 -4.83 -16.88 1.38
C LEU A 120 -5.90 -17.67 2.14
N LYS A 121 -6.47 -17.07 3.17
CA LYS A 121 -7.66 -17.60 3.87
C LYS A 121 -8.92 -17.02 3.25
N ALA A 122 -10.04 -17.76 3.34
CA ALA A 122 -11.32 -17.33 2.77
C ALA A 122 -11.80 -15.93 3.23
N ALA A 123 -11.38 -15.49 4.42
CA ALA A 123 -11.70 -14.18 4.95
C ALA A 123 -10.93 -13.01 4.28
N ASP A 124 -9.81 -13.30 3.60
CA ASP A 124 -8.92 -12.28 3.03
C ASP A 124 -9.30 -11.88 1.59
N ALA A 125 -10.32 -12.54 1.02
CA ALA A 125 -10.72 -12.43 -0.39
C ALA A 125 -11.45 -11.12 -0.78
N LEU A 126 -11.55 -10.14 0.12
CA LEU A 126 -12.23 -8.87 -0.14
C LEU A 126 -11.23 -7.73 -0.25
N SER A 127 -10.71 -7.48 -1.45
CA SER A 127 -9.97 -6.26 -1.71
C SER A 127 -10.88 -5.15 -2.22
N THR A 128 -10.85 -4.01 -1.54
CA THR A 128 -11.48 -2.79 -2.04
C THR A 128 -10.44 -2.00 -2.84
N THR A 129 -10.66 -1.87 -4.12
CA THR A 129 -9.77 -1.12 -5.03
C THR A 129 -10.41 0.22 -5.38
N ARG A 130 -9.63 1.31 -5.32
CA ARG A 130 -10.07 2.65 -5.75
C ARG A 130 -9.32 3.12 -6.98
N SER A 131 -10.06 3.53 -8.00
CA SER A 131 -9.52 4.29 -9.13
C SER A 131 -10.14 5.69 -9.14
N GLY A 132 -9.32 6.71 -8.89
CA GLY A 132 -9.80 8.09 -8.74
C GLY A 132 -10.79 8.23 -7.58
N ASN A 133 -12.00 8.75 -7.86
CA ASN A 133 -13.08 8.89 -6.88
C ASN A 133 -14.03 7.68 -6.83
N THR A 134 -13.78 6.66 -7.64
CA THR A 134 -14.66 5.48 -7.74
C THR A 134 -14.06 4.33 -6.93
N GLU A 135 -14.83 3.83 -5.99
CA GLU A 135 -14.52 2.65 -5.22
C GLU A 135 -15.07 1.42 -5.93
N TYR A 136 -14.18 0.51 -6.31
CA TYR A 136 -14.55 -0.78 -6.88
C TYR A 136 -14.40 -1.84 -5.80
N LYS A 137 -15.49 -2.48 -5.43
CA LYS A 137 -15.43 -3.74 -4.70
C LYS A 137 -15.18 -4.84 -5.72
N VAL A 138 -13.92 -5.15 -5.94
CA VAL A 138 -13.58 -6.33 -6.72
C VAL A 138 -13.71 -7.52 -5.76
N ALA A 139 -14.83 -8.20 -5.81
CA ALA A 139 -14.95 -9.52 -5.26
C ALA A 139 -14.11 -10.47 -6.16
N THR A 140 -12.79 -10.40 -6.03
CA THR A 140 -11.96 -11.49 -6.50
C THR A 140 -12.15 -12.60 -5.50
N THR A 141 -13.07 -13.49 -5.77
CA THR A 141 -13.11 -14.80 -5.12
C THR A 141 -11.88 -15.58 -5.59
N VAL A 142 -10.70 -15.13 -5.12
CA VAL A 142 -9.53 -15.98 -5.21
C VAL A 142 -9.78 -17.10 -4.21
N PRO A 143 -9.83 -18.36 -4.65
CA PRO A 143 -10.08 -19.47 -3.74
C PRO A 143 -9.08 -19.48 -2.59
N GLU A 144 -9.50 -19.97 -1.44
CA GLU A 144 -8.58 -20.29 -0.34
C GLU A 144 -7.46 -21.20 -0.85
N GLY A 145 -6.21 -20.90 -0.49
CA GLY A 145 -5.07 -21.69 -0.94
C GLY A 145 -3.74 -20.97 -0.88
N THR A 146 -2.71 -21.65 -1.34
CA THR A 146 -1.34 -21.12 -1.41
C THR A 146 -1.02 -20.65 -2.82
N TYR A 147 -0.38 -19.49 -2.90
CA TYR A 147 -0.07 -18.82 -4.17
C TYR A 147 1.37 -18.32 -4.19
N THR A 148 1.90 -18.15 -5.38
CA THR A 148 3.08 -17.34 -5.65
C THR A 148 2.63 -16.09 -6.39
N VAL A 149 2.99 -14.91 -5.87
CA VAL A 149 2.78 -13.65 -6.56
C VAL A 149 4.10 -13.17 -7.16
N HIS A 150 4.11 -12.96 -8.46
CA HIS A 150 5.22 -12.34 -9.17
C HIS A 150 5.02 -10.83 -9.12
N GLU A 151 5.92 -10.12 -8.45
CA GLU A 151 5.83 -8.67 -8.34
C GLU A 151 6.98 -7.96 -9.02
N SER A 152 6.62 -6.86 -9.68
CA SER A 152 7.53 -5.82 -10.12
C SER A 152 7.08 -4.51 -9.50
N GLU A 153 7.94 -3.89 -8.72
CA GLU A 153 7.64 -2.63 -8.06
C GLU A 153 8.65 -1.56 -8.44
N ARG A 154 8.17 -0.39 -8.83
CA ARG A 154 8.98 0.82 -9.03
C ARG A 154 8.79 1.75 -7.84
N PHE A 155 9.90 2.14 -7.24
CA PHE A 155 9.98 3.15 -6.19
C PHE A 155 10.64 4.41 -6.73
N ARG A 156 10.03 5.56 -6.47
CA ARG A 156 10.69 6.86 -6.56
C ARG A 156 11.07 7.33 -5.17
N ILE A 157 12.36 7.61 -4.99
CA ILE A 157 12.93 7.97 -3.69
C ILE A 157 13.59 9.34 -3.81
N VAL A 158 13.15 10.28 -2.97
CA VAL A 158 13.66 11.66 -2.95
C VAL A 158 14.13 11.99 -1.55
N LYS A 159 15.41 12.33 -1.40
CA LYS A 159 16.02 12.64 -0.10
C LYS A 159 15.78 11.55 0.96
N GLY A 160 15.80 10.29 0.52
CA GLY A 160 15.60 9.15 1.40
C GLY A 160 14.14 8.77 1.68
N TYR A 161 13.17 9.53 1.18
CA TYR A 161 11.74 9.23 1.33
C TYR A 161 11.15 8.62 0.06
N ILE A 162 10.37 7.56 0.20
CA ILE A 162 9.58 7.00 -0.89
C ILE A 162 8.43 7.97 -1.20
N THR A 163 8.36 8.45 -2.43
CA THR A 163 7.34 9.40 -2.89
C THR A 163 6.33 8.76 -3.84
N GLU A 164 6.73 7.71 -4.56
CA GLU A 164 5.87 6.97 -5.47
C GLU A 164 6.19 5.48 -5.38
N ILE A 165 5.14 4.67 -5.47
CA ILE A 165 5.19 3.22 -5.55
C ILE A 165 4.26 2.79 -6.67
N GLU A 166 4.78 2.03 -7.63
CA GLU A 166 3.98 1.45 -8.71
C GLU A 166 4.23 -0.05 -8.73
N ILE A 167 3.15 -0.82 -8.62
CA ILE A 167 3.17 -2.27 -8.46
C ILE A 167 2.50 -2.90 -9.68
N ILE A 168 3.15 -3.90 -10.25
CA ILE A 168 2.55 -4.83 -11.21
C ILE A 168 2.69 -6.22 -10.59
N ALA A 169 1.55 -6.85 -10.34
CA ALA A 169 1.46 -8.16 -9.70
C ALA A 169 0.72 -9.15 -10.57
N HIS A 170 1.25 -10.38 -10.63
CA HIS A 170 0.60 -11.53 -11.26
C HIS A 170 0.57 -12.70 -10.27
N VAL A 171 -0.61 -13.29 -10.09
CA VAL A 171 -0.86 -14.35 -9.12
C VAL A 171 -0.87 -15.71 -9.83
N GLU A 172 -0.06 -16.65 -9.35
CA GLU A 172 -0.05 -18.03 -9.79
C GLU A 172 -0.48 -18.97 -8.66
N ASN A 173 -1.28 -19.98 -9.01
CA ASN A 173 -1.68 -21.01 -8.04
C ASN A 173 -0.50 -21.94 -7.73
N GLY A 174 -0.21 -22.09 -6.46
CA GLY A 174 0.90 -22.89 -5.95
C GLY A 174 1.96 -22.07 -5.25
N LYS A 175 2.49 -22.61 -4.16
CA LYS A 175 3.55 -21.98 -3.37
C LYS A 175 4.94 -22.46 -3.82
N GLY A 176 5.91 -21.57 -3.73
CA GLY A 176 7.30 -21.92 -3.98
C GLY A 176 7.67 -22.04 -5.46
N LEU A 177 6.81 -21.56 -6.39
CA LEU A 177 7.15 -21.47 -7.80
C LEU A 177 8.32 -20.51 -8.01
N GLY A 178 9.23 -20.84 -8.90
CA GLY A 178 10.41 -20.03 -9.17
C GLY A 178 10.16 -18.96 -10.22
N SER A 179 11.01 -17.93 -10.24
CA SER A 179 10.99 -16.88 -11.26
C SER A 179 11.42 -17.34 -12.65
N GLY A 180 11.90 -18.57 -12.78
CA GLY A 180 12.48 -19.10 -14.01
C GLY A 180 13.92 -18.64 -14.29
N TRP A 181 14.48 -17.76 -13.44
CA TRP A 181 15.84 -17.26 -13.58
C TRP A 181 16.78 -17.89 -12.54
N PRO A 182 18.02 -18.19 -12.89
CA PRO A 182 19.04 -18.56 -11.91
C PRO A 182 19.31 -17.33 -11.03
N VAL A 183 18.95 -17.40 -9.78
CA VAL A 183 19.15 -16.31 -8.79
C VAL A 183 20.17 -16.79 -7.78
N GLU A 184 21.17 -15.95 -7.46
CA GLU A 184 21.89 -16.07 -6.20
C GLU A 184 20.85 -15.82 -5.10
N ARG A 185 20.57 -16.87 -4.31
CA ARG A 185 19.45 -16.88 -3.38
C ARG A 185 19.78 -16.07 -2.14
N ASP A 186 19.46 -14.81 -2.14
CA ASP A 186 19.28 -14.06 -0.90
C ASP A 186 17.87 -14.39 -0.33
N ALA A 187 17.75 -15.58 0.25
CA ALA A 187 16.51 -15.93 0.95
C ALA A 187 16.40 -15.05 2.20
N VAL A 188 15.45 -14.13 2.21
CA VAL A 188 15.01 -13.49 3.44
C VAL A 188 14.27 -14.54 4.24
N VAL A 189 14.95 -15.15 5.20
CA VAL A 189 14.37 -16.08 6.16
C VAL A 189 13.65 -15.25 7.22
N LYS A 190 12.39 -15.58 7.53
CA LYS A 190 11.68 -15.00 8.68
C LYS A 190 12.58 -15.10 9.92
N PRO A 191 12.79 -14.00 10.66
CA PRO A 191 13.37 -14.12 11.99
C PRO A 191 12.42 -14.99 12.85
N LYS A 192 13.00 -16.00 13.48
CA LYS A 192 12.29 -16.86 14.43
C LYS A 192 11.87 -16.08 15.67
#